data_ef8c6cd4fbc774775573288320f2bbe5
#
_entry.id   ef8c6cd4fbc774775573288320f2bbe5
#
_cell.length_a   1.000
_cell.length_b   1.000
_cell.length_c   1.000
_cell.angle_alpha   90.00
_cell.angle_beta   90.00
_cell.angle_gamma   90.00
#
_symmetry.space_group_name_H-M   'P 1'
#
loop_
_entity.id
_entity.type
_entity.pdbx_description
1 polymer ?
#
loop_
_entity_poly.entity_id
_entity_poly.type
_entity_poly.pdbx_seq_one_letter_code
_entity_poly.pdbx_strand_id
1 'polypeptide(L)'
;MVQFAASRMLLTMPKIAVLPGDGIGPEVCREAVRVLQVVGRRFDLPLEFHEAVIGGAAIDAYGVAMRDQDFAMCEKCDAILLGAVGGPKWDDPEARVRPEQALFKLRFGFKLFANLRPVRVNPALIGASPIRQEVLQGTDLLVVRELTGGLYFGKPSKVWKAPNGTIKAVDTLAYSQPEIERIAVTGFE
;
A
#
# COMPACT_ATOMS: atom_id res chain seq x y z
N MET A 1 -10.08 -15.39 20.60
CA MET A 1 -10.51 -16.57 19.83
C MET A 1 -11.35 -16.04 18.66
N VAL A 2 -10.69 -15.76 17.53
CA VAL A 2 -11.37 -15.23 16.32
C VAL A 2 -12.02 -16.43 15.64
N GLN A 3 -13.32 -16.53 15.76
CA GLN A 3 -14.11 -17.54 15.08
C GLN A 3 -14.32 -17.06 13.64
N PHE A 4 -13.41 -17.42 12.75
CA PHE A 4 -13.63 -17.25 11.31
C PHE A 4 -14.87 -18.06 10.94
N ALA A 5 -15.85 -17.39 10.39
CA ALA A 5 -17.04 -18.03 9.83
C ALA A 5 -16.62 -18.90 8.64
N ALA A 6 -16.23 -20.12 8.91
CA ALA A 6 -15.83 -21.15 7.93
C ALA A 6 -16.97 -21.53 6.95
N SER A 7 -18.16 -20.96 7.09
CA SER A 7 -19.36 -21.40 6.39
C SER A 7 -19.62 -20.71 5.04
N ARG A 8 -18.81 -19.71 4.63
CA ARG A 8 -19.01 -18.98 3.35
C ARG A 8 -17.87 -19.17 2.34
N MET A 9 -16.80 -19.87 2.71
CA MET A 9 -15.58 -20.04 1.91
C MET A 9 -15.61 -21.20 0.90
N LEU A 10 -16.67 -21.96 0.86
CA LEU A 10 -16.75 -23.21 0.06
C LEU A 10 -17.42 -23.07 -1.32
N LEU A 11 -17.83 -21.89 -1.77
CA LEU A 11 -18.58 -21.75 -3.02
C LEU A 11 -18.03 -20.76 -4.04
N THR A 12 -17.02 -19.96 -3.72
CA THR A 12 -16.43 -19.04 -4.71
C THR A 12 -14.89 -19.09 -4.64
N MET A 13 -14.28 -19.21 -5.80
CA MET A 13 -12.83 -19.13 -5.98
C MET A 13 -12.36 -17.71 -5.61
N PRO A 14 -11.49 -17.51 -4.59
CA PRO A 14 -11.04 -16.17 -4.21
C PRO A 14 -10.35 -15.49 -5.38
N LYS A 15 -10.73 -14.23 -5.62
CA LYS A 15 -10.21 -13.40 -6.70
C LYS A 15 -9.16 -12.44 -6.16
N ILE A 16 -8.00 -12.41 -6.77
CA ILE A 16 -6.89 -11.54 -6.40
C ILE A 16 -6.59 -10.60 -7.56
N ALA A 17 -6.75 -9.30 -7.32
CA ALA A 17 -6.26 -8.28 -8.24
C ALA A 17 -4.73 -8.21 -8.10
N VAL A 18 -4.02 -8.35 -9.21
CA VAL A 18 -2.55 -8.24 -9.26
C VAL A 18 -2.21 -6.92 -9.93
N LEU A 19 -1.54 -6.04 -9.19
CA LEU A 19 -1.15 -4.71 -9.61
C LEU A 19 0.39 -4.59 -9.54
N PRO A 20 1.12 -5.05 -10.58
CA PRO A 20 2.57 -5.08 -10.54
C PRO A 20 3.19 -3.70 -10.34
N GLY A 21 2.66 -2.67 -11.03
CA GLY A 21 3.18 -1.32 -11.01
C GLY A 21 4.48 -1.17 -11.79
N ASP A 22 5.49 -0.52 -11.18
CA ASP A 22 6.70 -0.03 -11.83
C ASP A 22 7.98 -0.68 -11.29
N GLY A 23 9.08 -0.47 -11.99
CA GLY A 23 10.43 -0.85 -11.54
C GLY A 23 10.57 -2.33 -11.22
N ILE A 24 10.86 -2.63 -9.95
CA ILE A 24 10.98 -4.02 -9.44
C ILE A 24 9.61 -4.72 -9.29
N GLY A 25 8.51 -3.96 -9.29
CA GLY A 25 7.17 -4.45 -9.03
C GLY A 25 6.73 -5.66 -9.87
N PRO A 26 6.87 -5.64 -11.21
CA PRO A 26 6.53 -6.79 -12.06
C PRO A 26 7.31 -8.05 -11.72
N GLU A 27 8.59 -7.93 -11.38
CA GLU A 27 9.44 -9.06 -11.01
C GLU A 27 8.97 -9.71 -9.70
N VAL A 28 8.79 -8.91 -8.64
CA VAL A 28 8.39 -9.43 -7.33
C VAL A 28 6.95 -9.95 -7.33
N CYS A 29 6.03 -9.31 -8.07
CA CYS A 29 4.66 -9.79 -8.21
C CYS A 29 4.58 -11.14 -8.91
N ARG A 30 5.36 -11.35 -9.96
CA ARG A 30 5.44 -12.64 -10.65
C ARG A 30 5.81 -13.76 -9.69
N GLU A 31 6.83 -13.56 -8.86
CA GLU A 31 7.25 -14.57 -7.88
C GLU A 31 6.21 -14.76 -6.77
N ALA A 32 5.57 -13.68 -6.30
CA ALA A 32 4.50 -13.75 -5.33
C ALA A 32 3.28 -14.55 -5.86
N VAL A 33 2.90 -14.33 -7.13
CA VAL A 33 1.82 -15.11 -7.78
C VAL A 33 2.19 -16.60 -7.88
N ARG A 34 3.46 -16.91 -8.22
CA ARG A 34 3.94 -18.31 -8.24
C ARG A 34 3.82 -18.97 -6.87
N VAL A 35 4.19 -18.27 -5.80
CA VAL A 35 4.02 -18.76 -4.42
C VAL A 35 2.54 -18.99 -4.10
N LEU A 36 1.68 -18.03 -4.39
CA LEU A 36 0.23 -18.16 -4.17
C LEU A 36 -0.36 -19.34 -4.94
N GLN A 37 0.04 -19.58 -6.19
CA GLN A 37 -0.38 -20.74 -6.98
C GLN A 37 0.06 -22.07 -6.34
N VAL A 38 1.28 -22.14 -5.79
CA VAL A 38 1.77 -23.34 -5.08
C VAL A 38 0.96 -23.58 -3.81
N VAL A 39 0.73 -22.52 -3.02
CA VAL A 39 -0.09 -22.57 -1.81
C VAL A 39 -1.52 -22.99 -2.15
N GLY A 40 -2.11 -22.39 -3.19
CA GLY A 40 -3.46 -22.76 -3.65
C GLY A 40 -3.58 -24.25 -3.97
N ARG A 41 -2.63 -24.80 -4.73
CA ARG A 41 -2.59 -26.24 -5.02
C ARG A 41 -2.36 -27.10 -3.79
N ARG A 42 -1.48 -26.67 -2.87
CA ARG A 42 -1.12 -27.45 -1.66
C ARG A 42 -2.26 -27.57 -0.67
N PHE A 43 -3.12 -26.55 -0.59
CA PHE A 43 -4.22 -26.48 0.37
C PHE A 43 -5.60 -26.61 -0.26
N ASP A 44 -5.67 -27.03 -1.53
CA ASP A 44 -6.92 -27.17 -2.29
C ASP A 44 -7.78 -25.87 -2.27
N LEU A 45 -7.10 -24.75 -2.42
CA LEU A 45 -7.68 -23.39 -2.45
C LEU A 45 -7.41 -22.78 -3.84
N PRO A 46 -8.25 -23.02 -4.84
CA PRO A 46 -8.07 -22.44 -6.16
C PRO A 46 -8.19 -20.91 -6.09
N LEU A 47 -7.22 -20.20 -6.68
CA LEU A 47 -7.17 -18.74 -6.72
C LEU A 47 -7.30 -18.26 -8.16
N GLU A 48 -8.12 -17.22 -8.37
CA GLU A 48 -8.27 -16.52 -9.65
C GLU A 48 -7.48 -15.21 -9.60
N PHE A 49 -6.67 -14.92 -10.63
CA PHE A 49 -5.84 -13.72 -10.69
C PHE A 49 -6.29 -12.80 -11.82
N HIS A 50 -6.49 -11.51 -11.49
CA HIS A 50 -6.85 -10.45 -12.43
C HIS A 50 -5.76 -9.38 -12.42
N GLU A 51 -5.08 -9.17 -13.55
CA GLU A 51 -3.98 -8.21 -13.62
C GLU A 51 -4.43 -6.89 -14.21
N ALA A 52 -3.91 -5.77 -13.67
CA ALA A 52 -4.08 -4.43 -14.22
C ALA A 52 -2.81 -3.60 -14.09
N VAL A 53 -2.64 -2.67 -15.02
CA VAL A 53 -1.50 -1.75 -15.06
C VAL A 53 -1.80 -0.53 -14.22
N ILE A 54 -0.88 -0.18 -13.31
CA ILE A 54 -0.95 1.02 -12.46
C ILE A 54 0.37 1.75 -12.42
N GLY A 55 0.38 2.93 -11.80
CA GLY A 55 1.60 3.69 -11.56
C GLY A 55 2.11 4.40 -12.82
N GLY A 56 3.43 4.48 -12.95
CA GLY A 56 4.10 5.11 -14.08
C GLY A 56 3.85 4.39 -15.41
N ALA A 57 3.78 3.07 -15.38
CA ALA A 57 3.40 2.27 -16.56
C ALA A 57 2.01 2.62 -17.08
N ALA A 58 1.05 2.88 -16.18
CA ALA A 58 -0.29 3.33 -16.57
C ALA A 58 -0.29 4.79 -17.08
N ILE A 59 0.56 5.66 -16.52
CA ILE A 59 0.75 7.02 -17.03
C ILE A 59 1.26 6.98 -18.47
N ASP A 60 2.26 6.15 -18.75
CA ASP A 60 2.82 5.99 -20.10
C ASP A 60 1.79 5.48 -21.11
N ALA A 61 0.96 4.53 -20.68
CA ALA A 61 0.00 3.88 -21.57
C ALA A 61 -1.32 4.67 -21.73
N TYR A 62 -1.76 5.37 -20.70
CA TYR A 62 -3.12 5.91 -20.60
C TYR A 62 -3.19 7.35 -20.12
N GLY A 63 -2.09 7.98 -19.73
CA GLY A 63 -2.05 9.35 -19.19
C GLY A 63 -2.56 9.50 -17.76
N VAL A 64 -2.89 8.40 -17.07
CA VAL A 64 -3.39 8.38 -15.69
C VAL A 64 -2.69 7.28 -14.89
N ALA A 65 -2.49 7.49 -13.60
CA ALA A 65 -1.81 6.50 -12.75
C ALA A 65 -2.64 5.21 -12.51
N MET A 66 -3.96 5.28 -12.63
CA MET A 66 -4.88 4.14 -12.55
C MET A 66 -6.22 4.50 -13.21
N ARG A 67 -6.67 3.70 -14.19
CA ARG A 67 -7.97 3.88 -14.84
C ARG A 67 -9.12 3.51 -13.91
N ASP A 68 -10.31 4.08 -14.15
CA ASP A 68 -11.50 3.73 -13.37
C ASP A 68 -11.93 2.27 -13.57
N GLN A 69 -11.77 1.71 -14.76
CA GLN A 69 -12.07 0.31 -15.04
C GLN A 69 -11.17 -0.67 -14.27
N ASP A 70 -9.89 -0.30 -14.04
CA ASP A 70 -8.95 -1.11 -13.27
C ASP A 70 -9.28 -1.06 -11.78
N PHE A 71 -9.71 0.11 -11.30
CA PHE A 71 -10.24 0.24 -9.95
C PHE A 71 -11.53 -0.59 -9.78
N ALA A 72 -12.48 -0.51 -10.71
CA ALA A 72 -13.70 -1.29 -10.69
C ALA A 72 -13.47 -2.81 -10.80
N MET A 73 -12.38 -3.24 -11.43
CA MET A 73 -11.95 -4.63 -11.40
C MET A 73 -11.49 -5.03 -9.99
N CYS A 74 -10.69 -4.19 -9.33
CA CYS A 74 -10.25 -4.43 -7.95
C CYS A 74 -11.44 -4.53 -6.97
N GLU A 75 -12.51 -3.75 -7.16
CA GLU A 75 -13.73 -3.83 -6.32
C GLU A 75 -14.43 -5.19 -6.39
N LYS A 76 -14.21 -5.96 -7.45
CA LYS A 76 -14.76 -7.30 -7.62
C LYS A 76 -13.85 -8.41 -7.12
N CYS A 77 -12.69 -8.06 -6.59
CA CYS A 77 -11.71 -8.99 -6.05
C CYS A 77 -11.76 -9.02 -4.52
N ASP A 78 -11.39 -10.16 -3.94
CA ASP A 78 -11.35 -10.37 -2.49
C ASP A 78 -10.07 -9.79 -1.85
N ALA A 79 -9.01 -9.68 -2.66
CA ALA A 79 -7.72 -9.11 -2.21
C ALA A 79 -6.99 -8.41 -3.37
N ILE A 80 -6.04 -7.55 -3.01
CA ILE A 80 -5.15 -6.87 -3.95
C ILE A 80 -3.71 -7.20 -3.59
N LEU A 81 -2.97 -7.77 -4.55
CA LEU A 81 -1.52 -7.93 -4.50
C LEU A 81 -0.90 -6.78 -5.29
N LEU A 82 -0.23 -5.86 -4.59
CA LEU A 82 0.42 -4.69 -5.17
C LEU A 82 1.94 -4.85 -5.09
N GLY A 83 2.62 -4.57 -6.20
CA GLY A 83 4.07 -4.56 -6.27
C GLY A 83 4.68 -3.25 -5.79
N ALA A 84 5.11 -2.41 -6.72
CA ALA A 84 5.71 -1.11 -6.43
C ALA A 84 5.25 -0.07 -7.43
N VAL A 85 5.22 1.21 -7.04
CA VAL A 85 4.91 2.31 -7.96
C VAL A 85 5.99 3.39 -7.87
N GLY A 86 6.22 4.07 -8.98
CA GLY A 86 7.21 5.12 -9.10
C GLY A 86 8.55 4.67 -9.64
N GLY A 87 9.39 5.67 -9.92
CA GLY A 87 10.74 5.48 -10.44
C GLY A 87 11.28 6.78 -11.04
N PRO A 88 12.59 6.84 -11.33
CA PRO A 88 13.26 8.07 -11.77
C PRO A 88 12.62 8.77 -12.96
N LYS A 89 11.97 7.99 -13.84
CA LYS A 89 11.30 8.51 -15.04
C LYS A 89 10.13 9.45 -14.72
N TRP A 90 9.45 9.24 -13.60
CA TRP A 90 8.24 9.99 -13.19
C TRP A 90 8.47 10.82 -11.93
N ASP A 91 9.73 11.14 -11.59
CA ASP A 91 10.12 11.79 -10.33
C ASP A 91 10.11 13.34 -10.42
N ASP A 92 9.51 13.90 -11.47
CA ASP A 92 9.35 15.34 -11.61
C ASP A 92 8.33 15.87 -10.56
N PRO A 93 8.77 16.73 -9.62
CA PRO A 93 7.89 17.30 -8.60
C PRO A 93 6.79 18.20 -9.15
N GLU A 94 6.97 18.76 -10.36
CA GLU A 94 6.00 19.63 -11.02
C GLU A 94 4.97 18.83 -11.87
N ALA A 95 5.16 17.51 -12.01
CA ALA A 95 4.26 16.66 -12.77
C ALA A 95 2.84 16.65 -12.18
N ARG A 96 1.84 16.92 -13.02
CA ARG A 96 0.42 16.90 -12.61
C ARG A 96 -0.09 15.50 -12.29
N VAL A 97 0.44 14.49 -12.96
CA VAL A 97 0.08 13.09 -12.76
C VAL A 97 1.33 12.34 -12.28
N ARG A 98 1.22 11.71 -11.13
CA ARG A 98 2.32 10.97 -10.49
C ARG A 98 1.90 9.53 -10.18
N PRO A 99 2.84 8.57 -10.25
CA PRO A 99 2.56 7.15 -10.01
C PRO A 99 1.86 6.88 -8.66
N GLU A 100 2.21 7.62 -7.61
CA GLU A 100 1.63 7.50 -6.26
C GLU A 100 0.12 7.78 -6.21
N GLN A 101 -0.42 8.49 -7.19
CA GLN A 101 -1.86 8.73 -7.28
C GLN A 101 -2.66 7.44 -7.40
N ALA A 102 -2.07 6.36 -7.96
CA ALA A 102 -2.68 5.04 -7.95
C ALA A 102 -2.87 4.50 -6.53
N LEU A 103 -1.85 4.64 -5.68
CA LEU A 103 -1.94 4.23 -4.27
C LEU A 103 -2.99 5.04 -3.51
N PHE A 104 -3.04 6.35 -3.73
CA PHE A 104 -4.03 7.20 -3.09
C PHE A 104 -5.44 6.82 -3.52
N LYS A 105 -5.66 6.57 -4.82
CA LYS A 105 -6.96 6.10 -5.33
C LYS A 105 -7.41 4.81 -4.67
N LEU A 106 -6.52 3.82 -4.54
CA LEU A 106 -6.82 2.56 -3.84
C LEU A 106 -7.12 2.80 -2.35
N ARG A 107 -6.27 3.55 -1.64
CA ARG A 107 -6.44 3.81 -0.20
C ARG A 107 -7.75 4.51 0.11
N PHE A 108 -8.11 5.54 -0.66
CA PHE A 108 -9.37 6.26 -0.47
C PHE A 108 -10.57 5.44 -0.88
N GLY A 109 -10.54 4.84 -2.07
CA GLY A 109 -11.66 4.09 -2.60
C GLY A 109 -12.04 2.90 -1.72
N PHE A 110 -11.06 2.16 -1.25
CA PHE A 110 -11.27 1.01 -0.35
C PHE A 110 -11.26 1.39 1.14
N LYS A 111 -11.10 2.67 1.50
CA LYS A 111 -11.04 3.15 2.89
C LYS A 111 -9.98 2.41 3.71
N LEU A 112 -8.82 2.17 3.13
CA LEU A 112 -7.71 1.46 3.78
C LEU A 112 -7.06 2.40 4.81
N PHE A 113 -7.39 2.23 6.08
CA PHE A 113 -6.95 3.12 7.15
C PHE A 113 -5.73 2.60 7.92
N ALA A 114 -5.50 1.29 7.95
CA ALA A 114 -4.41 0.67 8.70
C ALA A 114 -3.36 0.06 7.77
N ASN A 115 -2.11 0.48 7.89
CA ASN A 115 -0.96 -0.15 7.26
C ASN A 115 -0.18 -0.92 8.32
N LEU A 116 -0.18 -2.23 8.22
CA LEU A 116 0.51 -3.13 9.15
C LEU A 116 1.88 -3.50 8.57
N ARG A 117 2.96 -3.16 9.28
CA ARG A 117 4.34 -3.40 8.85
C ARG A 117 5.07 -4.27 9.87
N PRO A 118 5.01 -5.60 9.72
CA PRO A 118 5.79 -6.49 10.57
C PRO A 118 7.29 -6.32 10.26
N VAL A 119 8.10 -6.25 11.32
CA VAL A 119 9.55 -6.15 11.23
C VAL A 119 10.13 -7.29 12.07
N ARG A 120 10.69 -8.28 11.40
CA ARG A 120 11.45 -9.37 12.02
C ARG A 120 12.88 -9.33 11.52
N VAL A 121 13.82 -9.37 12.44
CA VAL A 121 15.23 -9.45 12.09
C VAL A 121 15.58 -10.88 11.70
N ASN A 122 16.02 -11.06 10.44
CA ASN A 122 16.56 -12.34 10.01
C ASN A 122 17.98 -12.51 10.57
N PRO A 123 18.27 -13.56 11.35
CA PRO A 123 19.60 -13.79 11.93
C PRO A 123 20.73 -13.79 10.90
N ALA A 124 20.48 -14.28 9.68
CA ALA A 124 21.48 -14.31 8.61
C ALA A 124 21.86 -12.89 8.09
N LEU A 125 21.04 -11.87 8.34
CA LEU A 125 21.25 -10.50 7.87
C LEU A 125 21.73 -9.54 8.97
N ILE A 126 21.87 -9.99 10.21
CA ILE A 126 22.30 -9.14 11.34
C ILE A 126 23.63 -8.46 11.04
N GLY A 127 24.59 -9.19 10.47
CA GLY A 127 25.92 -8.66 10.16
C GLY A 127 25.95 -7.59 9.07
N ALA A 128 24.89 -7.43 8.28
CA ALA A 128 24.77 -6.41 7.24
C ALA A 128 24.19 -5.07 7.77
N SER A 129 23.73 -5.03 9.02
CA SER A 129 23.11 -3.86 9.61
C SER A 129 24.15 -2.92 10.24
N PRO A 130 23.97 -1.59 10.15
CA PRO A 130 24.78 -0.63 10.88
C PRO A 130 24.44 -0.56 12.38
N ILE A 131 23.36 -1.21 12.82
CA ILE A 131 22.92 -1.26 14.21
C ILE A 131 23.67 -2.40 14.92
N ARG A 132 24.07 -2.18 16.16
CA ARG A 132 24.75 -3.20 16.99
C ARG A 132 23.90 -4.46 17.09
N GLN A 133 24.55 -5.62 17.01
CA GLN A 133 23.89 -6.93 16.95
C GLN A 133 23.05 -7.22 18.21
N GLU A 134 23.50 -6.79 19.38
CA GLU A 134 22.79 -6.98 20.66
C GLU A 134 21.44 -6.25 20.70
N VAL A 135 21.32 -5.15 19.93
CA VAL A 135 20.06 -4.38 19.83
C VAL A 135 19.09 -5.03 18.82
N LEU A 136 19.65 -5.67 17.80
CA LEU A 136 18.85 -6.31 16.75
C LEU A 136 18.33 -7.69 17.14
N GLN A 137 19.09 -8.40 17.94
CA GLN A 137 18.78 -9.78 18.27
C GLN A 137 17.42 -9.92 18.96
N GLY A 138 16.55 -10.74 18.41
CA GLY A 138 15.21 -10.98 18.94
C GLY A 138 14.18 -9.90 18.63
N THR A 139 14.53 -8.89 17.80
CA THR A 139 13.57 -7.86 17.38
C THR A 139 12.44 -8.49 16.56
N ASP A 140 11.21 -8.39 17.08
CA ASP A 140 9.95 -8.75 16.44
C ASP A 140 8.93 -7.69 16.82
N LEU A 141 8.57 -6.81 15.90
CA LEU A 141 7.66 -5.71 16.15
C LEU A 141 6.71 -5.50 14.96
N LEU A 142 5.54 -4.94 15.26
CA LEU A 142 4.56 -4.53 14.26
C LEU A 142 4.37 -3.02 14.33
N VAL A 143 4.70 -2.31 13.25
CA VAL A 143 4.36 -0.90 13.12
C VAL A 143 2.96 -0.79 12.56
N VAL A 144 2.04 -0.24 13.33
CA VAL A 144 0.66 0.05 12.92
C VAL A 144 0.59 1.52 12.52
N ARG A 145 0.33 1.79 11.23
CA ARG A 145 0.32 3.15 10.69
C ARG A 145 -1.07 3.52 10.18
N GLU A 146 -1.60 4.65 10.68
CA GLU A 146 -2.80 5.29 10.13
C GLU A 146 -2.49 5.88 8.74
N LEU A 147 -3.43 5.73 7.78
CA LEU A 147 -3.21 6.10 6.37
C LEU A 147 -4.16 7.16 5.82
N THR A 148 -5.17 7.59 6.56
CA THR A 148 -6.25 8.42 6.00
C THR A 148 -6.27 9.85 6.50
N GLY A 149 -5.51 10.17 7.55
CA GLY A 149 -5.33 11.51 8.08
C GLY A 149 -3.88 12.01 8.00
N GLY A 150 -3.59 13.04 8.76
CA GLY A 150 -2.25 13.58 8.94
C GLY A 150 -1.78 14.51 7.83
N LEU A 151 -0.46 14.62 7.67
CA LEU A 151 0.19 15.57 6.77
C LEU A 151 -0.14 15.36 5.29
N TYR A 152 -0.41 14.14 4.85
CA TYR A 152 -0.71 13.87 3.44
C TYR A 152 -2.05 14.45 2.98
N PHE A 153 -2.98 14.68 3.90
CA PHE A 153 -4.36 15.06 3.57
C PHE A 153 -4.81 16.31 4.28
N GLY A 154 -4.09 16.76 5.32
CA GLY A 154 -4.39 17.97 6.06
C GLY A 154 -4.38 19.21 5.16
N LYS A 155 -5.31 20.11 5.39
CA LYS A 155 -5.40 21.38 4.67
C LYS A 155 -5.49 22.52 5.68
N PRO A 156 -4.90 23.70 5.39
CA PRO A 156 -4.20 24.07 4.16
C PRO A 156 -2.80 23.44 4.08
N SER A 157 -2.34 23.13 2.85
CA SER A 157 -0.94 22.82 2.53
C SER A 157 -0.57 23.72 1.36
N LYS A 158 0.29 24.72 1.58
CA LYS A 158 0.64 25.71 0.56
C LYS A 158 1.88 26.52 0.92
N VAL A 159 2.53 27.05 -0.12
CA VAL A 159 3.57 28.08 -0.03
C VAL A 159 3.03 29.37 -0.61
N TRP A 160 3.30 30.51 0.03
CA TRP A 160 2.88 31.81 -0.49
C TRP A 160 3.86 32.91 -0.11
N LYS A 161 3.83 34.00 -0.86
CA LYS A 161 4.59 35.23 -0.55
C LYS A 161 3.71 36.17 0.26
N ALA A 162 4.15 36.53 1.46
CA ALA A 162 3.46 37.50 2.31
C ALA A 162 3.61 38.93 1.75
N PRO A 163 2.76 39.92 2.13
CA PRO A 163 2.83 41.28 1.64
C PRO A 163 4.18 41.98 1.87
N ASN A 164 4.91 41.60 2.89
CA ASN A 164 6.26 42.10 3.19
C ASN A 164 7.39 41.40 2.38
N GLY A 165 7.01 40.57 1.39
CA GLY A 165 7.94 39.85 0.54
C GLY A 165 8.47 38.52 1.09
N THR A 166 8.20 38.19 2.36
CA THR A 166 8.63 36.93 2.97
C THR A 166 7.88 35.73 2.40
N ILE A 167 8.60 34.68 2.04
CA ILE A 167 8.01 33.40 1.64
C ILE A 167 7.59 32.66 2.93
N LYS A 168 6.34 32.22 2.95
CA LYS A 168 5.77 31.41 4.05
C LYS A 168 5.25 30.10 3.51
N ALA A 169 5.31 29.06 4.34
CA ALA A 169 4.75 27.75 4.07
C ALA A 169 3.89 27.29 5.24
N VAL A 170 2.88 26.48 4.97
CA VAL A 170 2.09 25.78 5.98
C VAL A 170 1.80 24.37 5.47
N ASP A 171 1.96 23.39 6.37
CA ASP A 171 1.42 22.05 6.23
C ASP A 171 0.59 21.73 7.48
N THR A 172 -0.56 21.12 7.27
CA THR A 172 -1.50 20.78 8.33
C THR A 172 -1.47 19.29 8.63
N LEU A 173 -1.20 18.94 9.88
CA LEU A 173 -1.38 17.61 10.41
C LEU A 173 -2.69 17.59 11.21
N ALA A 174 -3.70 16.88 10.72
CA ALA A 174 -5.01 16.79 11.37
C ALA A 174 -5.50 15.35 11.40
N TYR A 175 -6.06 14.96 12.56
CA TYR A 175 -6.75 13.69 12.74
C TYR A 175 -8.08 13.94 13.44
N SER A 176 -9.09 13.19 13.04
CA SER A 176 -10.36 13.15 13.75
C SER A 176 -10.34 12.06 14.84
N GLN A 177 -11.22 12.19 15.84
CA GLN A 177 -11.37 11.18 16.88
C GLN A 177 -11.63 9.77 16.32
N PRO A 178 -12.56 9.55 15.36
CA PRO A 178 -12.79 8.21 14.79
C PRO A 178 -11.56 7.61 14.08
N GLU A 179 -10.70 8.44 13.47
CA GLU A 179 -9.46 7.97 12.84
C GLU A 179 -8.49 7.44 13.89
N ILE A 180 -8.36 8.14 15.01
CA ILE A 180 -7.48 7.72 16.12
C ILE A 180 -8.04 6.48 16.80
N GLU A 181 -9.33 6.44 17.10
CA GLU A 181 -9.97 5.30 17.77
C GLU A 181 -9.81 3.99 16.98
N ARG A 182 -10.14 3.99 15.67
CA ARG A 182 -10.05 2.77 14.86
C ARG A 182 -8.63 2.24 14.71
N ILE A 183 -7.63 3.15 14.58
CA ILE A 183 -6.24 2.68 14.48
C ILE A 183 -5.70 2.20 15.82
N ALA A 184 -6.14 2.80 16.94
CA ALA A 184 -5.80 2.33 18.27
C ALA A 184 -6.38 0.94 18.53
N VAL A 185 -7.65 0.69 18.20
CA VAL A 185 -8.26 -0.65 18.29
C VAL A 185 -7.41 -1.67 17.51
N THR A 186 -7.09 -1.38 16.25
CA THR A 186 -6.23 -2.28 15.44
C THR A 186 -4.85 -2.52 16.06
N GLY A 187 -4.30 -1.56 16.79
CA GLY A 187 -2.97 -1.68 17.40
C GLY A 187 -2.95 -2.44 18.72
N PHE A 188 -4.10 -2.53 19.42
CA PHE A 188 -4.22 -3.21 20.70
C PHE A 188 -4.87 -4.61 20.62
N GLU A 189 -5.44 -4.98 19.48
CA GLU A 189 -5.96 -6.32 19.16
C GLU A 189 -4.88 -7.20 18.48
#